data_3b44f0224e1c5e152af61cede3df00ad
#
_entry.id   3b44f0224e1c5e152af61cede3df00ad
#
_cell.length_a   1.000
_cell.length_b   1.000
_cell.length_c   1.000
_cell.angle_alpha   90.00
_cell.angle_beta   90.00
_cell.angle_gamma   90.00
#
_symmetry.space_group_name_H-M   'P 1'
#
loop_
_entity.id
_entity.type
_entity.pdbx_description
1 polymer ?
#
loop_
_entity_poly.entity_id
_entity_poly.type
_entity_poly.pdbx_seq_one_letter_code
_entity_poly.pdbx_strand_id
1 'polypeptide(L)'
;VKKPNIIGMKDSHRTTQAFMNLQKIVRGKISVFVNQSQLYPYYEMGAAGCWSTEVWMGPWPILYLLEQVRKGDTQKAIEVIADLGGIGAGKPVPGSGNKRPQEFADYCKVGPTRVPFVTFPEAKLAEAKGRAAHWKTLNEKYRPLVEAARSRSAA
;
A
#
# COMPACT_ATOMS: atom_id res chain seq x y z
N VAL A 1 15.11 18.47 -13.73
CA VAL A 1 13.72 18.30 -14.21
C VAL A 1 13.31 19.57 -14.96
N LYS A 2 12.87 19.44 -16.24
CA LYS A 2 12.45 20.61 -17.05
C LYS A 2 11.03 21.11 -16.73
N LYS A 3 10.27 20.38 -15.88
CA LYS A 3 8.90 20.72 -15.50
C LYS A 3 8.87 20.98 -13.98
N PRO A 4 8.92 22.24 -13.53
CA PRO A 4 9.05 22.58 -12.12
C PRO A 4 7.83 22.23 -11.26
N ASN A 5 6.67 22.04 -11.88
CA ASN A 5 5.42 21.69 -11.23
C ASN A 5 5.23 20.16 -11.00
N ILE A 6 6.17 19.33 -11.47
CA ILE A 6 6.15 17.87 -11.20
C ILE A 6 7.04 17.62 -9.98
N ILE A 7 6.41 17.42 -8.82
CA ILE A 7 7.09 17.25 -7.52
C ILE A 7 7.02 15.82 -6.96
N GLY A 8 6.21 14.96 -7.55
CA GLY A 8 6.06 13.57 -7.12
C GLY A 8 5.65 12.65 -8.24
N MET A 9 5.97 11.38 -8.10
CA MET A 9 5.55 10.31 -9.01
C MET A 9 5.34 9.00 -8.27
N LYS A 10 4.46 8.14 -8.79
CA LYS A 10 4.37 6.74 -8.38
C LYS A 10 5.19 5.86 -9.31
N ASP A 11 5.94 4.95 -8.73
CA ASP A 11 6.71 3.92 -9.42
C ASP A 11 6.40 2.54 -8.83
N SER A 12 5.72 1.68 -9.58
CA SER A 12 5.16 0.42 -9.04
C SER A 12 5.90 -0.84 -9.48
N HIS A 13 6.80 -0.76 -10.45
CA HIS A 13 7.28 -1.96 -11.15
C HIS A 13 8.78 -2.01 -11.38
N ARG A 14 9.55 -1.04 -10.91
CA ARG A 14 10.99 -1.05 -11.11
C ARG A 14 11.66 -2.12 -10.24
N THR A 15 12.64 -2.77 -10.84
CA THR A 15 13.61 -3.55 -10.08
C THR A 15 14.44 -2.62 -9.18
N THR A 16 15.06 -3.17 -8.17
CA THR A 16 15.94 -2.45 -7.24
C THR A 16 17.01 -1.64 -7.99
N GLN A 17 17.68 -2.27 -8.97
CA GLN A 17 18.70 -1.60 -9.78
C GLN A 17 18.13 -0.44 -10.60
N ALA A 18 16.98 -0.64 -11.24
CA ALA A 18 16.33 0.40 -12.03
C ALA A 18 15.84 1.56 -11.15
N PHE A 19 15.37 1.26 -9.92
CA PHE A 19 14.99 2.27 -8.95
C PHE A 19 16.19 3.11 -8.49
N MET A 20 17.31 2.47 -8.18
CA MET A 20 18.55 3.18 -7.81
C MET A 20 19.04 4.09 -8.94
N ASN A 21 18.94 3.65 -10.20
CA ASN A 21 19.27 4.48 -11.36
C ASN A 21 18.31 5.68 -11.51
N LEU A 22 17.01 5.47 -11.25
CA LEU A 22 16.04 6.57 -11.22
C LEU A 22 16.41 7.58 -10.12
N GLN A 23 16.75 7.12 -8.92
CA GLN A 23 17.11 7.99 -7.79
C GLN A 23 18.35 8.85 -8.07
N LYS A 24 19.33 8.37 -8.83
CA LYS A 24 20.48 9.20 -9.28
C LYS A 24 20.03 10.45 -10.07
N ILE A 25 18.91 10.37 -10.78
CA ILE A 25 18.39 11.45 -11.63
C ILE A 25 17.47 12.38 -10.86
N VAL A 26 16.61 11.83 -9.98
CA VAL A 26 15.45 12.56 -9.43
C VAL A 26 15.57 12.90 -7.94
N ARG A 27 16.54 12.33 -7.20
CA ARG A 27 16.72 12.60 -5.77
C ARG A 27 16.82 14.10 -5.48
N GLY A 28 16.05 14.56 -4.52
CA GLY A 28 15.97 15.99 -4.16
C GLY A 28 15.15 16.85 -5.14
N LYS A 29 14.61 16.28 -6.22
CA LYS A 29 13.82 17.01 -7.23
C LYS A 29 12.39 16.48 -7.33
N ILE A 30 12.20 15.17 -7.18
CA ILE A 30 10.88 14.50 -7.27
C ILE A 30 10.79 13.47 -6.15
N SER A 31 9.70 13.50 -5.39
CA SER A 31 9.36 12.45 -4.43
C SER A 31 8.85 11.21 -5.17
N VAL A 32 9.51 10.07 -5.01
CA VAL A 32 9.12 8.80 -5.64
C VAL A 32 8.37 7.94 -4.62
N PHE A 33 7.11 7.60 -4.93
CA PHE A 33 6.28 6.71 -4.14
C PHE A 33 6.22 5.32 -4.80
N VAL A 34 6.37 4.28 -4.00
CA VAL A 34 6.37 2.89 -4.47
C VAL A 34 5.10 2.13 -4.05
N ASN A 35 4.98 0.84 -4.35
CA ASN A 35 3.92 0.00 -3.77
C ASN A 35 4.22 -0.32 -2.30
N GLN A 36 3.20 -0.66 -1.52
CA GLN A 36 3.36 -1.05 -0.12
C GLN A 36 4.34 -2.20 0.08
N SER A 37 4.30 -3.21 -0.78
CA SER A 37 5.21 -4.38 -0.73
C SER A 37 6.66 -4.03 -1.07
N GLN A 38 6.90 -2.87 -1.65
CA GLN A 38 8.22 -2.37 -2.01
C GLN A 38 8.73 -1.31 -1.02
N LEU A 39 7.89 -0.85 -0.09
CA LEU A 39 8.26 0.25 0.79
C LEU A 39 9.58 -0.04 1.52
N TYR A 40 9.74 -1.24 2.03
CA TYR A 40 11.04 -1.75 2.42
C TYR A 40 11.49 -2.81 1.37
N PRO A 41 12.70 -2.76 0.81
CA PRO A 41 13.83 -1.87 1.16
C PRO A 41 13.90 -0.54 0.39
N TYR A 42 12.94 -0.21 -0.47
CA TYR A 42 13.05 0.97 -1.36
C TYR A 42 13.10 2.31 -0.61
N TYR A 43 12.57 2.36 0.62
CA TYR A 43 12.71 3.55 1.47
C TYR A 43 14.18 3.86 1.77
N GLU A 44 14.98 2.85 2.08
CA GLU A 44 16.42 2.98 2.31
C GLU A 44 17.15 3.49 1.05
N MET A 45 16.60 3.21 -0.12
CA MET A 45 17.14 3.69 -1.39
C MET A 45 16.62 5.08 -1.79
N GLY A 46 15.76 5.70 -0.98
CA GLY A 46 15.26 7.05 -1.19
C GLY A 46 13.83 7.16 -1.71
N ALA A 47 13.00 6.11 -1.58
CA ALA A 47 11.55 6.26 -1.76
C ALA A 47 10.98 7.18 -0.68
N ALA A 48 10.07 8.08 -1.08
CA ALA A 48 9.44 9.01 -0.16
C ALA A 48 8.31 8.39 0.67
N GLY A 49 7.78 7.25 0.23
CA GLY A 49 6.67 6.54 0.84
C GLY A 49 6.04 5.57 -0.12
N CYS A 50 4.80 5.16 0.14
CA CYS A 50 4.07 4.28 -0.76
C CYS A 50 2.66 4.79 -1.07
N TRP A 51 2.12 4.33 -2.20
CA TRP A 51 0.72 4.41 -2.55
C TRP A 51 0.15 3.00 -2.60
N SER A 52 -0.89 2.78 -1.83
CA SER A 52 -1.55 1.49 -1.70
C SER A 52 -3.05 1.63 -1.99
N THR A 53 -3.60 0.72 -2.79
CA THR A 53 -5.03 0.62 -3.01
C THR A 53 -5.73 -0.13 -1.86
N GLU A 54 -5.00 -0.90 -1.10
CA GLU A 54 -5.49 -1.68 0.03
C GLU A 54 -5.89 -0.81 1.23
N VAL A 55 -5.39 0.43 1.32
CA VAL A 55 -5.77 1.38 2.39
C VAL A 55 -7.26 1.72 2.41
N TRP A 56 -7.97 1.47 1.30
CA TRP A 56 -9.43 1.57 1.25
C TRP A 56 -10.15 0.51 2.11
N MET A 57 -9.43 -0.54 2.49
CA MET A 57 -9.88 -1.55 3.46
C MET A 57 -9.44 -1.25 4.90
N GLY A 58 -8.77 -0.11 5.11
CA GLY A 58 -8.22 0.36 6.38
C GLY A 58 -6.71 0.61 6.29
N PRO A 59 -6.19 1.72 6.81
CA PRO A 59 -4.81 2.15 6.59
C PRO A 59 -3.79 1.55 7.57
N TRP A 60 -4.22 0.87 8.62
CA TRP A 60 -3.42 0.56 9.80
C TRP A 60 -2.16 -0.26 9.52
N PRO A 61 -2.19 -1.34 8.71
CA PRO A 61 -0.98 -2.10 8.39
C PRO A 61 0.06 -1.25 7.67
N ILE A 62 -0.38 -0.38 6.75
CA ILE A 62 0.52 0.47 5.97
C ILE A 62 1.10 1.61 6.81
N LEU A 63 0.31 2.19 7.70
CA LEU A 63 0.79 3.20 8.65
C LEU A 63 1.83 2.62 9.61
N TYR A 64 1.58 1.41 10.12
CA TYR A 64 2.55 0.73 10.98
C TYR A 64 3.83 0.40 10.23
N LEU A 65 3.73 -0.15 9.00
CA LEU A 65 4.89 -0.41 8.15
C LEU A 65 5.74 0.85 7.93
N LEU A 66 5.09 1.97 7.55
CA LEU A 66 5.79 3.23 7.33
C LEU A 66 6.49 3.72 8.61
N GLU A 67 5.87 3.54 9.76
CA GLU A 67 6.44 3.92 11.04
C GLU A 67 7.69 3.07 11.38
N GLN A 68 7.64 1.74 11.16
CA GLN A 68 8.80 0.88 11.41
C GLN A 68 9.94 1.20 10.46
N VAL A 69 9.65 1.41 9.19
CA VAL A 69 10.66 1.80 8.19
C VAL A 69 11.32 3.14 8.57
N ARG A 70 10.55 4.13 9.01
CA ARG A 70 11.09 5.42 9.49
C ARG A 70 11.96 5.31 10.73
N LYS A 71 11.67 4.35 11.60
CA LYS A 71 12.48 4.06 12.80
C LYS A 71 13.72 3.23 12.51
N GLY A 72 13.86 2.69 11.30
CA GLY A 72 14.92 1.74 10.95
C GLY A 72 14.71 0.35 11.57
N ASP A 73 13.49 0.02 12.04
CA ASP A 73 13.16 -1.30 12.57
C ASP A 73 12.88 -2.27 11.42
N THR A 74 13.97 -2.72 10.80
CA THR A 74 13.96 -3.60 9.64
C THR A 74 13.23 -4.90 9.89
N GLN A 75 13.41 -5.50 11.08
CA GLN A 75 12.79 -6.78 11.41
C GLN A 75 11.25 -6.66 11.40
N LYS A 76 10.72 -5.65 12.09
CA LYS A 76 9.26 -5.41 12.08
C LYS A 76 8.74 -4.99 10.71
N ALA A 77 9.50 -4.24 9.93
CA ALA A 77 9.11 -3.91 8.56
C ALA A 77 8.96 -5.16 7.70
N ILE A 78 9.89 -6.13 7.80
CA ILE A 78 9.84 -7.41 7.10
C ILE A 78 8.62 -8.24 7.57
N GLU A 79 8.36 -8.29 8.87
CA GLU A 79 7.18 -8.99 9.42
C GLU A 79 5.86 -8.44 8.86
N VAL A 80 5.72 -7.12 8.80
CA VAL A 80 4.52 -6.49 8.21
C VAL A 80 4.41 -6.83 6.72
N ILE A 81 5.50 -6.78 5.97
CA ILE A 81 5.49 -7.12 4.54
C ILE A 81 5.12 -8.60 4.33
N ALA A 82 5.58 -9.49 5.20
CA ALA A 82 5.18 -10.90 5.17
C ALA A 82 3.69 -11.07 5.44
N ASP A 83 3.14 -10.36 6.41
CA ASP A 83 1.70 -10.35 6.69
C ASP A 83 0.86 -9.80 5.51
N LEU A 84 1.40 -8.83 4.78
CA LEU A 84 0.79 -8.29 3.56
C LEU A 84 0.92 -9.25 2.36
N GLY A 85 1.84 -10.21 2.40
CA GLY A 85 2.34 -10.97 1.26
C GLY A 85 1.34 -11.84 0.51
N GLY A 86 0.20 -12.18 1.11
CA GLY A 86 -0.89 -12.86 0.40
C GLY A 86 -1.79 -11.94 -0.43
N ILE A 87 -1.68 -10.63 -0.28
CA ILE A 87 -2.68 -9.66 -0.75
C ILE A 87 -2.32 -9.05 -2.11
N GLY A 88 -1.04 -8.99 -2.45
CA GLY A 88 -0.58 -8.37 -3.70
C GLY A 88 -0.13 -9.34 -4.79
N ALA A 89 -0.08 -10.64 -4.48
CA ALA A 89 0.44 -11.66 -5.40
C ALA A 89 -0.55 -12.13 -6.47
N GLY A 90 -1.82 -11.79 -6.34
CA GLY A 90 -2.83 -12.10 -7.35
C GLY A 90 -2.70 -11.20 -8.59
N LYS A 91 -2.90 -11.78 -9.78
CA LYS A 91 -3.05 -10.97 -11.00
C LYS A 91 -4.18 -9.96 -10.79
N PRO A 92 -4.00 -8.69 -11.17
CA PRO A 92 -5.07 -7.71 -11.11
C PRO A 92 -6.31 -8.25 -11.83
N VAL A 93 -7.45 -8.26 -11.15
CA VAL A 93 -8.71 -8.58 -11.83
C VAL A 93 -9.10 -7.33 -12.63
N PRO A 94 -9.26 -7.43 -13.94
CA PRO A 94 -9.69 -6.30 -14.76
C PRO A 94 -11.00 -5.69 -14.24
N GLY A 95 -11.13 -4.39 -14.36
CA GLY A 95 -12.37 -3.70 -14.05
C GLY A 95 -12.62 -3.48 -12.55
N SER A 96 -13.73 -3.99 -12.04
CA SER A 96 -14.18 -3.80 -10.65
C SER A 96 -13.40 -4.60 -9.60
N GLY A 97 -12.39 -5.36 -10.00
CA GLY A 97 -11.70 -6.31 -9.12
C GLY A 97 -11.10 -5.74 -7.84
N ASN A 98 -10.71 -4.46 -7.87
CA ASN A 98 -10.17 -3.80 -6.68
C ASN A 98 -11.25 -3.25 -5.74
N LYS A 99 -12.49 -3.00 -6.22
CA LYS A 99 -13.56 -2.43 -5.40
C LYS A 99 -14.28 -3.46 -4.53
N ARG A 100 -14.40 -4.70 -4.98
CA ARG A 100 -15.13 -5.74 -4.25
C ARG A 100 -14.51 -6.09 -2.89
N PRO A 101 -13.20 -6.30 -2.77
CA PRO A 101 -12.59 -6.46 -1.45
C PRO A 101 -12.83 -5.25 -0.54
N GLN A 102 -12.82 -4.04 -1.07
CA GLN A 102 -13.06 -2.80 -0.33
C GLN A 102 -14.49 -2.73 0.23
N GLU A 103 -15.48 -3.13 -0.56
CA GLU A 103 -16.88 -3.24 -0.11
C GLU A 103 -17.05 -4.25 1.04
N PHE A 104 -16.41 -5.43 0.92
CA PHE A 104 -16.49 -6.48 1.94
C PHE A 104 -15.72 -6.16 3.23
N ALA A 105 -14.69 -5.33 3.15
CA ALA A 105 -13.94 -4.89 4.32
C ALA A 105 -14.72 -3.90 5.20
N ASP A 106 -15.75 -3.26 4.65
CA ASP A 106 -16.67 -2.35 5.34
C ASP A 106 -15.97 -1.19 6.09
N TYR A 107 -14.80 -0.78 5.61
CA TYR A 107 -14.07 0.35 6.17
C TYR A 107 -14.52 1.68 5.56
N CYS A 108 -14.80 1.68 4.27
CA CYS A 108 -15.33 2.83 3.56
C CYS A 108 -16.37 2.43 2.50
N LYS A 109 -17.32 3.32 2.24
CA LYS A 109 -18.31 3.12 1.18
C LYS A 109 -17.73 3.55 -0.16
N VAL A 110 -17.45 2.59 -1.04
CA VAL A 110 -16.80 2.84 -2.33
C VAL A 110 -17.80 3.14 -3.47
N GLY A 111 -19.09 2.92 -3.25
CA GLY A 111 -20.14 3.14 -4.24
C GLY A 111 -20.08 2.19 -5.45
N PRO A 112 -20.94 2.37 -6.44
CA PRO A 112 -21.01 1.51 -7.62
C PRO A 112 -19.78 1.65 -8.51
N THR A 113 -19.49 0.60 -9.25
CA THR A 113 -18.46 0.64 -10.30
C THR A 113 -19.03 1.35 -11.53
N ARG A 114 -18.24 2.22 -12.14
CA ARG A 114 -18.63 2.95 -13.35
C ARG A 114 -18.47 2.09 -14.60
N VAL A 115 -19.26 2.38 -15.62
CA VAL A 115 -19.10 1.79 -16.96
C VAL A 115 -17.69 2.05 -17.49
N PRO A 116 -17.07 1.15 -18.24
CA PRO A 116 -17.57 -0.16 -18.68
C PRO A 116 -17.36 -1.28 -17.66
N PHE A 117 -16.85 -1.02 -16.47
CA PHE A 117 -16.41 -1.98 -15.46
C PHE A 117 -17.51 -2.34 -14.45
N VAL A 118 -18.73 -2.52 -14.92
CA VAL A 118 -19.91 -2.76 -14.07
C VAL A 118 -20.05 -4.19 -13.57
N THR A 119 -19.39 -5.14 -14.23
CA THR A 119 -19.47 -6.55 -13.89
C THR A 119 -18.25 -7.02 -13.11
N PHE A 120 -18.49 -7.86 -12.10
CA PHE A 120 -17.44 -8.56 -11.38
C PHE A 120 -17.68 -10.07 -11.55
N PRO A 121 -16.67 -10.84 -11.98
CA PRO A 121 -16.83 -12.27 -12.14
C PRO A 121 -17.22 -12.94 -10.83
N GLU A 122 -18.32 -13.67 -10.80
CA GLU A 122 -18.80 -14.35 -9.59
C GLU A 122 -17.78 -15.35 -9.04
N ALA A 123 -17.08 -16.04 -9.94
CA ALA A 123 -15.99 -16.95 -9.58
C ALA A 123 -14.87 -16.29 -8.76
N LYS A 124 -14.76 -14.94 -8.78
CA LYS A 124 -13.80 -14.17 -8.00
C LYS A 124 -14.34 -13.64 -6.68
N LEU A 125 -15.60 -13.89 -6.40
CA LEU A 125 -16.27 -13.34 -5.20
C LEU A 125 -15.66 -13.91 -3.91
N ALA A 126 -15.38 -15.20 -3.86
CA ALA A 126 -14.74 -15.83 -2.72
C ALA A 126 -13.34 -15.27 -2.44
N GLU A 127 -12.54 -15.06 -3.50
CA GLU A 127 -11.23 -14.43 -3.40
C GLU A 127 -11.33 -13.01 -2.85
N ALA A 128 -12.28 -12.21 -3.34
CA ALA A 128 -12.50 -10.85 -2.86
C ALA A 128 -12.89 -10.80 -1.37
N LYS A 129 -13.77 -11.70 -0.93
CA LYS A 129 -14.16 -11.85 0.48
C LYS A 129 -12.98 -12.29 1.35
N GLY A 130 -12.19 -13.26 0.88
CA GLY A 130 -10.99 -13.72 1.58
C GLY A 130 -9.96 -12.59 1.78
N ARG A 131 -9.71 -11.79 0.74
CA ARG A 131 -8.84 -10.61 0.84
C ARG A 131 -9.35 -9.59 1.87
N ALA A 132 -10.64 -9.30 1.85
CA ALA A 132 -11.24 -8.38 2.81
C ALA A 132 -11.15 -8.88 4.25
N ALA A 133 -11.44 -10.16 4.47
CA ALA A 133 -11.33 -10.79 5.79
C ALA A 133 -9.89 -10.75 6.32
N HIS A 134 -8.92 -11.12 5.49
CA HIS A 134 -7.50 -11.05 5.87
C HIS A 134 -7.08 -9.61 6.21
N TRP A 135 -7.46 -8.63 5.40
CA TRP A 135 -7.13 -7.24 5.68
C TRP A 135 -7.77 -6.73 6.98
N LYS A 136 -8.98 -7.20 7.28
CA LYS A 136 -9.67 -6.88 8.54
C LYS A 136 -8.87 -7.37 9.76
N THR A 137 -8.36 -8.61 9.70
CA THR A 137 -7.46 -9.16 10.73
C THR A 137 -6.19 -8.31 10.89
N LEU A 138 -5.61 -7.84 9.78
CA LEU A 138 -4.43 -6.96 9.85
C LEU A 138 -4.76 -5.59 10.46
N ASN A 139 -5.93 -5.03 10.17
CA ASN A 139 -6.37 -3.80 10.83
C ASN A 139 -6.50 -3.99 12.35
N GLU A 140 -7.10 -5.07 12.80
CA GLU A 140 -7.25 -5.41 14.22
C GLU A 140 -5.88 -5.57 14.90
N LYS A 141 -4.92 -6.20 14.22
CA LYS A 141 -3.55 -6.38 14.71
C LYS A 141 -2.79 -5.05 14.84
N TYR A 142 -2.83 -4.21 13.80
CA TYR A 142 -1.93 -3.05 13.70
C TYR A 142 -2.52 -1.74 14.21
N ARG A 143 -3.84 -1.59 14.24
CA ARG A 143 -4.51 -0.38 14.71
C ARG A 143 -4.08 0.05 16.11
N PRO A 144 -4.14 -0.81 17.15
CA PRO A 144 -3.78 -0.40 18.51
C PRO A 144 -2.30 0.01 18.61
N LEU A 145 -1.42 -0.60 17.81
CA LEU A 145 0.00 -0.26 17.79
C LEU A 145 0.26 1.14 17.22
N VAL A 146 -0.44 1.51 16.15
CA VAL A 146 -0.35 2.85 15.54
C VAL A 146 -0.96 3.90 16.47
N GLU A 147 -2.13 3.65 17.05
CA GLU A 147 -2.80 4.58 17.95
C GLU A 147 -1.95 4.84 19.20
N ALA A 148 -1.37 3.80 19.81
CA ALA A 148 -0.48 3.94 20.95
C ALA A 148 0.81 4.73 20.64
N ALA A 149 1.36 4.56 19.44
CA ALA A 149 2.54 5.33 19.03
C ALA A 149 2.22 6.82 18.84
N ARG A 150 1.08 7.12 18.22
CA ARG A 150 0.62 8.52 18.01
C ARG A 150 0.31 9.24 19.32
N SER A 151 -0.32 8.58 20.27
CA SER A 151 -0.61 9.16 21.58
C SER A 151 0.68 9.55 22.34
N ARG A 152 1.74 8.74 22.22
CA ARG A 152 3.06 9.06 22.81
C ARG A 152 3.78 10.23 22.13
N SER A 153 3.51 10.46 20.85
CA SER A 153 4.13 11.58 20.11
C SER A 153 3.40 12.91 20.30
N ALA A 154 2.20 12.89 20.86
CA ALA A 154 1.38 14.08 21.13
C ALA A 154 1.50 14.58 22.58
N ALA A 155 2.12 13.80 23.47
CA ALA A 155 2.43 14.13 24.84
C ALA A 155 3.86 14.67 24.99
#